data_c41c3459a8683988b803ce1f12b4f5e8
#
_entry.id   c41c3459a8683988b803ce1f12b4f5e8
#
_cell.length_a   1.000
_cell.length_b   1.000
_cell.length_c   1.000
_cell.angle_alpha   90.00
_cell.angle_beta   90.00
_cell.angle_gamma   90.00
#
_symmetry.space_group_name_H-M   'P 1'
#
loop_
_entity.id
_entity.type
_entity.pdbx_description
1 polymer ?
#
loop_
_entity_poly.entity_id
_entity_poly.type
_entity_poly.pdbx_seq_one_letter_code
_entity_poly.pdbx_strand_id
1 'polypeptide(L)'
;MILGKLELIIKINELPNNVETNKDNWKTFELDCDGRVVSVTVKPKIWKKLEDAEANYPQWVAAIGGKMGESTSNGFVLSEPNIQVFEKKPKEPKPEAG
;
A
#
# COMPACT_ATOMS: atom_id res chain seq x y z
N MET A 1 -30.54 -11.22 5.35
CA MET A 1 -29.23 -10.80 4.82
C MET A 1 -28.24 -10.67 5.94
N ILE A 2 -27.02 -11.18 5.72
CA ILE A 2 -26.01 -11.15 6.74
C ILE A 2 -25.12 -9.95 6.53
N LEU A 3 -24.76 -9.27 7.60
CA LEU A 3 -23.84 -8.16 7.52
C LEU A 3 -22.43 -8.70 7.40
N GLY A 4 -21.72 -8.26 6.40
CA GLY A 4 -20.33 -8.67 6.19
C GLY A 4 -19.40 -7.50 6.30
N LYS A 5 -18.12 -7.79 6.44
CA LYS A 5 -17.12 -6.75 6.52
C LYS A 5 -16.23 -6.87 5.28
N LEU A 6 -16.20 -5.85 4.48
CA LEU A 6 -15.36 -5.87 3.30
C LEU A 6 -14.02 -5.23 3.61
N GLU A 7 -12.97 -6.01 3.52
CA GLU A 7 -11.62 -5.50 3.74
C GLU A 7 -10.79 -5.79 2.52
N LEU A 8 -9.94 -4.85 2.18
CA LEU A 8 -9.12 -4.95 0.97
C LEU A 8 -7.65 -4.90 1.36
N ILE A 9 -6.83 -5.61 0.62
CA ILE A 9 -5.39 -5.58 0.82
C ILE A 9 -4.72 -5.42 -0.53
N ILE A 10 -3.86 -4.40 -0.64
CA ILE A 10 -3.12 -4.13 -1.85
C ILE A 10 -1.64 -4.27 -1.52
N LYS A 11 -0.91 -5.01 -2.32
CA LYS A 11 0.52 -5.18 -2.08
C LYS A 11 1.33 -4.44 -3.12
N ILE A 12 2.30 -3.66 -2.67
CA ILE A 12 3.20 -2.95 -3.57
C ILE A 12 4.64 -3.26 -3.15
N ASN A 13 5.55 -3.15 -4.09
CA ASN A 13 6.97 -3.40 -3.80
C ASN A 13 7.85 -2.25 -4.25
N GLU A 14 7.29 -1.09 -4.45
CA GLU A 14 8.07 0.10 -4.78
C GLU A 14 7.31 1.31 -4.34
N LEU A 15 8.00 2.42 -4.17
CA LEU A 15 7.36 3.65 -3.76
C LEU A 15 6.44 4.17 -4.85
N PRO A 16 5.25 4.60 -4.49
CA PRO A 16 4.37 5.20 -5.48
C PRO A 16 4.95 6.48 -6.07
N ASN A 17 4.61 6.75 -7.32
CA ASN A 17 5.03 7.97 -7.99
C ASN A 17 3.92 9.00 -7.91
N ASN A 18 4.21 10.22 -8.25
CA ASN A 18 3.21 11.28 -8.32
C ASN A 18 2.44 11.44 -7.02
N VAL A 19 3.16 11.42 -5.93
CA VAL A 19 2.56 11.57 -4.61
C VAL A 19 2.27 13.03 -4.36
N GLU A 20 1.06 13.32 -3.90
CA GLU A 20 0.69 14.68 -3.56
C GLU A 20 0.70 14.84 -2.05
N THR A 21 1.10 16.00 -1.59
CA THR A 21 1.15 16.28 -0.16
C THR A 21 0.17 17.40 0.14
N ASN A 22 -0.71 17.16 1.10
CA ASN A 22 -1.66 18.22 1.44
C ASN A 22 -1.06 19.12 2.52
N LYS A 23 -1.82 20.10 2.99
CA LYS A 23 -1.30 21.09 3.94
C LYS A 23 -0.96 20.48 5.30
N ASP A 24 -1.44 19.31 5.60
CA ASP A 24 -1.11 18.66 6.87
C ASP A 24 0.02 17.65 6.67
N ASN A 25 0.66 17.68 5.52
CA ASN A 25 1.75 16.77 5.17
C ASN A 25 1.30 15.31 4.99
N TRP A 26 0.02 15.07 4.82
CA TRP A 26 -0.45 13.74 4.49
C TRP A 26 -0.17 13.49 3.02
N LYS A 27 0.14 12.26 2.68
CA LYS A 27 0.50 11.89 1.32
C LYS A 27 -0.65 11.15 0.66
N THR A 28 -0.96 11.57 -0.56
CA THR A 28 -1.99 10.92 -1.35
C THR A 28 -1.35 10.37 -2.61
N PHE A 29 -1.61 9.12 -2.90
CA PHE A 29 -1.09 8.49 -4.11
C PHE A 29 -2.15 7.56 -4.68
N GLU A 30 -1.97 7.20 -5.94
CA GLU A 30 -2.92 6.33 -6.62
C GLU A 30 -2.23 5.06 -7.04
N LEU A 31 -2.94 3.97 -6.95
CA LEU A 31 -2.42 2.66 -7.33
C LEU A 31 -3.34 2.05 -8.37
N ASP A 32 -2.73 1.50 -9.42
CA ASP A 32 -3.51 0.84 -10.46
C ASP A 32 -3.63 -0.62 -10.05
N CYS A 33 -4.82 -1.01 -9.70
CA CYS A 33 -5.07 -2.37 -9.24
C CYS A 33 -5.93 -3.07 -10.27
N ASP A 34 -5.28 -3.73 -11.20
CA ASP A 34 -5.98 -4.48 -12.25
C ASP A 34 -6.93 -3.59 -13.05
N GLY A 35 -6.50 -2.40 -13.35
CA GLY A 35 -7.30 -1.48 -14.13
C GLY A 35 -8.17 -0.55 -13.33
N ARG A 36 -8.26 -0.75 -12.03
CA ARG A 36 -8.98 0.18 -11.17
C ARG A 36 -7.99 1.03 -10.41
N VAL A 37 -8.26 2.32 -10.34
CA VAL A 37 -7.36 3.23 -9.65
C VAL A 37 -7.84 3.40 -8.22
N VAL A 38 -6.99 3.05 -7.27
CA VAL A 38 -7.31 3.17 -5.85
C VAL A 38 -6.53 4.34 -5.29
N SER A 39 -7.23 5.32 -4.73
CA SER A 39 -6.59 6.47 -4.12
C SER A 39 -6.37 6.20 -2.65
N VAL A 40 -5.16 6.45 -2.18
CA VAL A 40 -4.79 6.18 -0.79
C VAL A 40 -4.19 7.44 -0.20
N THR A 41 -4.68 7.86 0.97
CA THR A 41 -4.11 9.01 1.68
C THR A 41 -3.64 8.52 3.03
N VAL A 42 -2.38 8.75 3.35
CA VAL A 42 -1.80 8.25 4.58
C VAL A 42 -1.13 9.37 5.36
N LYS A 43 -1.04 9.18 6.66
CA LYS A 43 -0.38 10.14 7.55
C LYS A 43 1.11 10.13 7.30
N PRO A 44 1.80 11.22 7.65
CA PRO A 44 3.25 11.29 7.45
C PRO A 44 4.00 10.14 8.11
N LYS A 45 3.56 9.70 9.27
CA LYS A 45 4.24 8.61 9.95
C LYS A 45 4.17 7.32 9.15
N ILE A 46 3.04 7.08 8.51
CA ILE A 46 2.87 5.87 7.74
C ILE A 46 3.65 5.95 6.44
N TRP A 47 3.67 7.13 5.82
CA TRP A 47 4.45 7.31 4.60
C TRP A 47 5.93 7.08 4.89
N LYS A 48 6.38 7.51 6.07
CA LYS A 48 7.77 7.33 6.42
C LYS A 48 8.18 5.87 6.50
N LYS A 49 7.26 4.99 6.84
CA LYS A 49 7.57 3.57 6.85
C LYS A 49 7.94 3.08 5.45
N LEU A 50 7.26 3.59 4.43
CA LEU A 50 7.58 3.24 3.06
C LEU A 50 8.93 3.82 2.64
N GLU A 51 9.20 5.05 3.02
CA GLU A 51 10.47 5.67 2.69
C GLU A 51 11.62 4.94 3.36
N ASP A 52 11.44 4.55 4.61
CA ASP A 52 12.47 3.82 5.33
C ASP A 52 12.72 2.46 4.70
N ALA A 53 11.68 1.79 4.24
CA ALA A 53 11.84 0.51 3.58
C ALA A 53 12.64 0.67 2.29
N GLU A 54 12.32 1.71 1.53
CA GLU A 54 13.02 1.94 0.27
C GLU A 54 14.50 2.25 0.53
N ALA A 55 14.79 2.95 1.60
CA ALA A 55 16.16 3.33 1.91
C ALA A 55 16.97 2.20 2.53
N ASN A 56 16.32 1.34 3.30
CA ASN A 56 17.03 0.36 4.12
C ASN A 56 16.98 -1.08 3.61
N TYR A 57 16.01 -1.42 2.78
CA TYR A 57 15.88 -2.79 2.32
C TYR A 57 16.08 -2.87 0.81
N PRO A 58 16.90 -3.80 0.35
CA PRO A 58 17.05 -3.97 -1.10
C PRO A 58 15.77 -4.45 -1.76
N GLN A 59 14.99 -5.21 -1.04
CA GLN A 59 13.69 -5.66 -1.54
C GLN A 59 12.71 -5.62 -0.39
N TRP A 60 11.50 -5.19 -0.68
CA TRP A 60 10.47 -5.12 0.35
C TRP A 60 9.09 -5.21 -0.30
N VAL A 61 8.10 -5.47 0.53
CA VAL A 61 6.73 -5.44 0.07
C VAL A 61 5.91 -4.76 1.16
N ALA A 62 4.97 -3.96 0.76
CA ALA A 62 4.08 -3.30 1.69
C ALA A 62 2.66 -3.78 1.45
N ALA A 63 1.97 -4.12 2.52
CA ALA A 63 0.57 -4.50 2.45
C ALA A 63 -0.26 -3.32 2.91
N ILE A 64 -1.06 -2.77 2.02
CA ILE A 64 -1.89 -1.62 2.32
C ILE A 64 -3.30 -2.13 2.50
N GLY A 65 -3.79 -2.10 3.71
CA GLY A 65 -5.13 -2.60 4.01
C GLY A 65 -6.09 -1.45 4.22
N GLY A 66 -7.35 -1.71 4.04
CA GLY A 66 -8.36 -0.70 4.29
C GLY A 66 -9.73 -1.15 3.84
N LYS A 67 -10.66 -0.22 3.87
CA LYS A 67 -12.03 -0.49 3.46
C LYS A 67 -12.32 0.24 2.17
N MET A 68 -13.28 -0.29 1.42
CA MET A 68 -13.69 0.35 0.19
C MET A 68 -14.46 1.62 0.55
N GLY A 69 -13.94 2.74 0.13
CA GLY A 69 -14.59 4.02 0.38
C GLY A 69 -15.38 4.50 -0.81
N GLU A 70 -15.36 5.83 -1.02
CA GLU A 70 -16.16 6.41 -2.09
C GLU A 70 -15.71 5.98 -3.45
N SER A 71 -16.64 5.77 -4.35
CA SER A 71 -16.32 5.43 -5.73
C SER A 71 -15.85 6.67 -6.49
N THR A 72 -14.91 6.47 -7.39
CA THR A 72 -14.46 7.53 -8.29
C THR A 72 -14.79 7.11 -9.71
N SER A 73 -14.44 7.95 -10.67
CA SER A 73 -14.75 7.63 -12.05
C SER A 73 -13.99 6.41 -12.57
N ASN A 74 -12.83 6.10 -11.99
CA ASN A 74 -12.02 4.98 -12.48
C ASN A 74 -11.65 4.00 -11.38
N GLY A 75 -12.24 4.11 -10.20
CA GLY A 75 -11.94 3.20 -9.11
C GLY A 75 -12.63 3.63 -7.83
N PHE A 76 -11.86 3.71 -6.75
CA PHE A 76 -12.43 4.11 -5.46
C PHE A 76 -11.34 4.63 -4.54
N VAL A 77 -11.76 5.20 -3.42
CA VAL A 77 -10.84 5.68 -2.40
C VAL A 77 -10.75 4.63 -1.32
N LEU A 78 -9.52 4.31 -0.89
CA LEU A 78 -9.35 3.36 0.20
C LEU A 78 -9.56 4.11 1.52
N SER A 79 -10.48 3.64 2.33
CA SER A 79 -10.84 4.29 3.58
C SER A 79 -10.09 3.65 4.73
N GLU A 80 -9.65 4.45 5.69
CA GLU A 80 -8.95 3.99 6.88
C GLU A 80 -7.76 3.10 6.52
N PRO A 81 -6.85 3.60 5.69
CA PRO A 81 -5.74 2.75 5.25
C PRO A 81 -4.72 2.52 6.35
N ASN A 82 -4.15 1.33 6.35
CA ASN A 82 -3.00 1.07 7.20
C ASN A 82 -1.98 0.33 6.34
N ILE A 83 -0.71 0.44 6.72
CA ILE A 83 0.35 -0.13 5.93
C ILE A 83 1.27 -0.94 6.81
N GLN A 84 1.59 -2.15 6.37
CA GLN A 84 2.58 -2.98 7.02
C GLN A 84 3.67 -3.25 6.00
N VAL A 85 4.92 -3.09 6.40
CA VAL A 85 6.04 -3.27 5.49
C VAL A 85 6.83 -4.49 5.92
N PHE A 86 7.16 -5.33 4.96
CA PHE A 86 7.94 -6.52 5.22
C PHE A 86 9.19 -6.52 4.37
N GLU A 87 10.33 -6.77 4.98
CA GLU A 87 11.56 -6.90 4.21
C GLU A 87 11.51 -8.23 3.48
N LYS A 88 11.82 -8.21 2.19
CA LYS A 88 11.81 -9.40 1.42
C LYS A 88 13.24 -9.81 1.19
N LYS A 89 13.68 -10.84 1.84
CA LYS A 89 15.05 -11.26 1.68
C LYS A 89 15.23 -11.99 0.36
N PRO A 90 16.38 -11.81 -0.24
CA PRO A 90 16.66 -12.50 -1.50
C PRO A 90 16.60 -13.98 -1.23
N LYS A 91 15.99 -14.70 -2.12
CA LYS A 91 15.81 -16.01 -1.89
C LYS A 91 17.04 -16.72 -2.10
N GLU A 92 17.62 -17.33 -1.15
CA GLU A 92 18.71 -18.09 -1.33
C GLU A 92 18.29 -19.35 -1.86
N PRO A 93 18.99 -19.94 -2.72
CA PRO A 93 18.63 -21.19 -3.27
C PRO A 93 18.62 -22.16 -2.18
N LYS A 94 17.56 -22.63 -1.76
CA LYS A 94 17.50 -23.43 -0.78
C LYS A 94 17.88 -24.68 -1.21
N PRO A 95 18.71 -25.29 -0.63
CA PRO A 95 19.04 -26.61 -0.92
C PRO A 95 17.80 -27.33 -0.66
N GLU A 96 17.25 -27.82 -1.36
CA GLU A 96 16.22 -28.28 -1.25
C GLU A 96 15.90 -29.02 -0.45
N ALA A 97 15.86 -29.08 0.15
CA ALA A 97 15.57 -29.70 1.05
C ALA A 97 14.52 -30.16 0.81
N GLY A 98 14.74 -30.38 0.25
CA GLY A 98 13.73 -30.76 -0.06
C GLY A 98 13.24 -29.84 0.05
#